data_f86e428fec80869dacc5471e0fd81992
#
_entry.id   f86e428fec80869dacc5471e0fd81992
#
_cell.length_a   1.000
_cell.length_b   1.000
_cell.length_c   1.000
_cell.angle_alpha   90.00
_cell.angle_beta   90.00
_cell.angle_gamma   90.00
#
_symmetry.space_group_name_H-M   'P 1'
#
loop_
_entity.id
_entity.type
_entity.pdbx_description
1 polymer ?
#
loop_
_entity_poly.entity_id
_entity_poly.type
_entity_poly.pdbx_seq_one_letter_code
_entity_poly.pdbx_strand_id
1 'polypeptide(L)'
;MPSGASEENGELRREWQRQMLADPETGEIPAGISYAERQFAAAMAQPSLDRSSPTWVSRGPYNYGGRTRALAMDVTNENRLLAGSVSGGVWLSEDGGQSWSRKTPIDAHPGCVSIAQDTRPGKTDTWYYISGELYGTSASGGNAFYLGDGMFKSTDGGNTWAPINGTNNGNPQSFTTVWQGAWRVVTDPVATADIVYAATYGAIFRSTNGGSSWTVVRGSAGSSPFSYFTDVAITSSGVLYATLSSDGAQKGIYRSTNGTTWTNITPQFMPNVYDRIVIGINPNNEDQVYFFGTTPGSGHSTYYISSDDWTSLFRYEFVSGDGSGAGGNWTDLSANLPSDGTQFDQCAAQGGYDLVVKVQPGTNNVFIGGTNIWRSTDGFASADSITKVGGYKIGTELPFLNYIQITTLIFMNCSSYRPMPM
;
A
#
# COMPACT_ATOMS: atom_id res chain seq x y z
N MET A 1 4.74 -34.91 -26.74
CA MET A 1 4.20 -34.48 -25.44
C MET A 1 3.37 -33.23 -25.70
N PRO A 2 2.09 -33.18 -25.38
CA PRO A 2 1.30 -31.98 -25.68
C PRO A 2 1.71 -30.87 -24.71
N SER A 3 2.20 -29.80 -25.28
CA SER A 3 2.39 -28.50 -24.63
C SER A 3 1.03 -27.85 -24.45
N GLY A 4 0.45 -28.00 -23.29
CA GLY A 4 -0.83 -27.42 -22.93
C GLY A 4 -0.90 -27.20 -21.44
N ALA A 5 -0.04 -26.33 -20.89
CA ALA A 5 -0.40 -25.64 -19.68
C ALA A 5 -1.56 -24.72 -20.07
N SER A 6 -2.78 -25.09 -19.70
CA SER A 6 -3.93 -24.21 -19.83
C SER A 6 -3.62 -22.95 -19.03
N GLU A 7 -3.49 -21.82 -19.73
CA GLU A 7 -3.56 -20.53 -19.07
C GLU A 7 -4.83 -20.55 -18.21
N GLU A 8 -4.67 -20.42 -16.89
CA GLU A 8 -5.81 -20.27 -16.00
C GLU A 8 -6.58 -19.03 -16.46
N ASN A 9 -7.69 -19.25 -17.15
CA ASN A 9 -8.53 -18.17 -17.60
C ASN A 9 -9.22 -17.56 -16.38
N GLY A 10 -8.64 -16.49 -15.84
CA GLY A 10 -9.15 -15.80 -14.65
C GLY A 10 -10.60 -15.30 -14.80
N GLU A 11 -11.07 -15.11 -16.03
CA GLU A 11 -12.44 -14.73 -16.31
C GLU A 11 -13.42 -15.92 -16.15
N LEU A 12 -13.06 -17.10 -16.65
CA LEU A 12 -13.84 -18.33 -16.44
C LEU A 12 -13.88 -18.73 -14.97
N ARG A 13 -12.79 -18.52 -14.24
CA ARG A 13 -12.76 -18.78 -12.79
C ARG A 13 -13.69 -17.83 -12.04
N ARG A 14 -13.69 -16.55 -12.36
CA ARG A 14 -14.61 -15.56 -11.76
C ARG A 14 -16.06 -15.87 -12.07
N GLU A 15 -16.35 -16.23 -13.33
CA GLU A 15 -17.71 -16.61 -13.73
C GLU A 15 -18.16 -17.87 -12.98
N TRP A 16 -17.31 -18.88 -12.86
CA TRP A 16 -17.61 -20.07 -12.07
C TRP A 16 -17.85 -19.72 -10.59
N GLN A 17 -16.99 -18.86 -9.99
CA GLN A 17 -17.19 -18.42 -8.61
C GLN A 17 -18.50 -17.63 -8.45
N ARG A 18 -18.81 -16.77 -9.40
CA ARG A 18 -20.07 -16.03 -9.42
C ARG A 18 -21.27 -16.98 -9.45
N GLN A 19 -21.26 -17.96 -10.33
CA GLN A 19 -22.33 -18.97 -10.44
C GLN A 19 -22.49 -19.81 -9.17
N MET A 20 -21.40 -20.12 -8.47
CA MET A 20 -21.44 -20.86 -7.22
C MET A 20 -22.00 -20.06 -6.03
N LEU A 21 -21.87 -18.74 -6.06
CA LEU A 21 -22.30 -17.83 -4.99
C LEU A 21 -23.60 -17.13 -5.28
N ALA A 22 -24.04 -17.12 -6.54
CA ALA A 22 -25.26 -16.43 -6.95
C ALA A 22 -26.50 -17.16 -6.44
N ASP A 23 -27.50 -16.37 -6.07
CA ASP A 23 -28.85 -16.85 -5.82
C ASP A 23 -29.42 -17.46 -7.11
N PRO A 24 -29.92 -18.72 -7.09
CA PRO A 24 -30.37 -19.40 -8.29
C PRO A 24 -31.60 -18.74 -8.96
N GLU A 25 -32.40 -17.95 -8.22
CA GLU A 25 -33.57 -17.28 -8.76
C GLU A 25 -33.21 -15.95 -9.42
N THR A 26 -32.27 -15.20 -8.86
CA THR A 26 -31.87 -13.87 -9.38
C THR A 26 -30.62 -13.89 -10.24
N GLY A 27 -29.78 -14.91 -10.13
CA GLY A 27 -28.47 -15.00 -10.79
C GLY A 27 -27.44 -14.01 -10.24
N GLU A 28 -27.74 -13.34 -9.14
CA GLU A 28 -26.86 -12.36 -8.51
C GLU A 28 -26.39 -12.82 -7.14
N ILE A 29 -25.20 -12.39 -6.72
CA ILE A 29 -24.69 -12.64 -5.37
C ILE A 29 -25.42 -11.65 -4.43
N PRO A 30 -26.21 -12.13 -3.45
CA PRO A 30 -26.94 -11.25 -2.55
C PRO A 30 -26.01 -10.32 -1.77
N ALA A 31 -26.37 -9.06 -1.68
CA ALA A 31 -25.64 -8.09 -0.89
C ALA A 31 -25.54 -8.55 0.57
N GLY A 32 -24.32 -8.48 1.15
CA GLY A 32 -24.09 -8.89 2.53
C GLY A 32 -24.13 -10.39 2.80
N ILE A 33 -24.18 -11.25 1.75
CA ILE A 33 -24.26 -12.72 1.94
C ILE A 33 -23.09 -13.25 2.77
N SER A 34 -21.88 -12.77 2.55
CA SER A 34 -20.70 -13.20 3.32
C SER A 34 -20.82 -12.85 4.81
N TYR A 35 -21.47 -11.75 5.14
CA TYR A 35 -21.77 -11.40 6.53
C TYR A 35 -22.83 -12.33 7.10
N ALA A 36 -23.91 -12.58 6.36
CA ALA A 36 -24.98 -13.48 6.77
C ALA A 36 -24.49 -14.92 6.97
N GLU A 37 -23.65 -15.42 6.06
CA GLU A 37 -23.02 -16.74 6.18
C GLU A 37 -22.12 -16.84 7.42
N ARG A 38 -21.33 -15.80 7.72
CA ARG A 38 -20.48 -15.77 8.93
C ARG A 38 -21.32 -15.75 10.21
N GLN A 39 -22.40 -14.97 10.23
CA GLN A 39 -23.34 -14.96 11.36
C GLN A 39 -24.02 -16.33 11.54
N PHE A 40 -24.42 -16.96 10.45
CA PHE A 40 -24.96 -18.32 10.49
C PHE A 40 -23.92 -19.33 11.01
N ALA A 41 -22.69 -19.28 10.51
CA ALA A 41 -21.61 -20.15 10.97
C ALA A 41 -21.28 -19.94 12.46
N ALA A 42 -21.29 -18.68 12.92
CA ALA A 42 -21.09 -18.36 14.34
C ALA A 42 -22.24 -18.83 15.23
N ALA A 43 -23.46 -18.84 14.72
CA ALA A 43 -24.66 -19.32 15.41
C ALA A 43 -24.81 -20.85 15.37
N MET A 44 -24.06 -21.56 14.53
CA MET A 44 -24.05 -23.01 14.51
C MET A 44 -23.55 -23.55 15.86
N ALA A 45 -24.33 -24.44 16.46
CA ALA A 45 -23.93 -25.07 17.71
C ALA A 45 -22.55 -25.72 17.58
N GLN A 46 -21.61 -25.32 18.43
CA GLN A 46 -20.31 -26.00 18.52
C GLN A 46 -20.61 -27.50 18.76
N PRO A 47 -19.97 -28.40 18.04
CA PRO A 47 -20.13 -29.83 18.28
C PRO A 47 -19.83 -30.08 19.76
N SER A 48 -20.75 -30.77 20.46
CA SER A 48 -20.50 -31.16 21.84
C SER A 48 -19.18 -31.95 21.91
N LEU A 49 -18.34 -31.65 22.90
CA LEU A 49 -16.99 -32.22 23.11
C LEU A 49 -16.99 -33.77 23.27
N ASP A 50 -18.13 -34.41 23.15
CA ASP A 50 -18.33 -35.85 23.42
C ASP A 50 -18.14 -36.78 22.19
N ARG A 51 -17.72 -36.23 21.08
CA ARG A 51 -17.17 -37.00 19.98
C ARG A 51 -15.72 -36.59 19.78
N SER A 52 -14.82 -37.54 19.77
CA SER A 52 -13.42 -37.38 19.40
C SER A 52 -13.32 -36.78 17.97
N SER A 53 -13.69 -35.51 17.86
CA SER A 53 -13.50 -34.74 16.64
C SER A 53 -12.01 -34.70 16.39
N PRO A 54 -11.50 -35.16 15.25
CA PRO A 54 -10.10 -35.00 14.94
C PRO A 54 -9.77 -33.52 15.05
N THR A 55 -8.83 -33.20 15.94
CA THR A 55 -8.33 -31.84 16.06
C THR A 55 -7.69 -31.48 14.71
N TRP A 56 -8.27 -30.53 14.01
CA TRP A 56 -7.67 -30.02 12.79
C TRP A 56 -6.35 -29.32 13.12
N VAL A 57 -5.26 -29.89 12.67
CA VAL A 57 -3.94 -29.30 12.81
C VAL A 57 -3.52 -28.76 11.45
N SER A 58 -3.14 -27.50 11.42
CA SER A 58 -2.57 -26.91 10.20
C SER A 58 -1.33 -27.70 9.78
N ARG A 59 -1.31 -28.18 8.56
CA ARG A 59 -0.20 -28.93 7.95
C ARG A 59 0.63 -28.09 6.99
N GLY A 60 0.34 -26.80 6.94
CA GLY A 60 0.99 -25.90 6.00
C GLY A 60 0.33 -25.88 4.62
N PRO A 61 1.02 -25.34 3.61
CA PRO A 61 2.47 -25.02 3.61
C PRO A 61 2.81 -23.84 4.51
N TYR A 62 3.88 -23.94 5.29
CA TYR A 62 4.35 -22.89 6.19
C TYR A 62 5.40 -21.97 5.54
N ASN A 63 5.90 -22.34 4.38
CA ASN A 63 6.96 -21.69 3.64
C ASN A 63 6.48 -21.04 2.33
N TYR A 64 5.17 -20.93 2.14
CA TYR A 64 4.60 -20.18 1.03
C TYR A 64 4.31 -18.74 1.47
N GLY A 65 4.93 -17.78 0.79
CA GLY A 65 4.65 -16.36 0.98
C GLY A 65 3.26 -16.00 0.47
N GLY A 66 2.66 -14.97 1.09
CA GLY A 66 1.48 -14.28 0.60
C GLY A 66 1.83 -12.88 0.14
N ARG A 67 0.87 -12.18 -0.50
CA ARG A 67 1.03 -10.75 -0.82
C ARG A 67 0.92 -9.91 0.45
N THR A 68 2.04 -9.43 0.96
CA THR A 68 2.08 -8.46 2.06
C THR A 68 2.11 -7.05 1.48
N ARG A 69 1.13 -6.21 1.84
CA ARG A 69 1.00 -4.83 1.34
C ARG A 69 1.33 -3.78 2.38
N ALA A 70 1.24 -4.14 3.64
CA ALA A 70 1.53 -3.23 4.74
C ALA A 70 2.48 -3.88 5.74
N LEU A 71 3.43 -3.11 6.23
CA LEU A 71 4.24 -3.44 7.38
C LEU A 71 4.44 -2.16 8.19
N ALA A 72 4.23 -2.25 9.49
CA ALA A 72 4.46 -1.16 10.41
C ALA A 72 5.19 -1.67 11.64
N MET A 73 6.09 -0.85 12.17
CA MET A 73 6.82 -1.10 13.40
C MET A 73 6.29 -0.15 14.47
N ASP A 74 6.13 -0.65 15.69
CA ASP A 74 5.72 0.15 16.84
C ASP A 74 6.82 1.16 17.19
N VAL A 75 6.45 2.44 17.29
CA VAL A 75 7.42 3.51 17.60
C VAL A 75 7.98 3.44 19.00
N THR A 76 7.39 2.64 19.87
CA THR A 76 7.82 2.44 21.28
C THR A 76 8.51 1.09 21.51
N ASN A 77 8.36 0.15 20.56
CA ASN A 77 8.94 -1.19 20.67
C ASN A 77 9.26 -1.76 19.28
N GLU A 78 10.52 -1.73 18.89
CA GLU A 78 10.98 -2.20 17.58
C GLU A 78 10.78 -3.72 17.35
N ASN A 79 10.59 -4.50 18.39
CA ASN A 79 10.26 -5.93 18.30
C ASN A 79 8.78 -6.16 17.93
N ARG A 80 7.95 -5.13 18.07
CA ARG A 80 6.52 -5.20 17.76
C ARG A 80 6.27 -4.74 16.33
N LEU A 81 5.84 -5.67 15.49
CA LEU A 81 5.60 -5.47 14.06
C LEU A 81 4.18 -5.88 13.70
N LEU A 82 3.53 -5.09 12.87
CA LEU A 82 2.24 -5.40 12.27
C LEU A 82 2.40 -5.56 10.76
N ALA A 83 1.96 -6.69 10.23
CA ALA A 83 1.97 -6.99 8.80
C ALA A 83 0.54 -7.15 8.27
N GLY A 84 0.24 -6.48 7.17
CA GLY A 84 -1.05 -6.54 6.49
C GLY A 84 -0.96 -7.29 5.17
N SER A 85 -1.77 -8.32 5.02
CA SER A 85 -1.91 -9.08 3.79
C SER A 85 -3.10 -8.60 2.96
N VAL A 86 -3.03 -8.78 1.65
CA VAL A 86 -4.15 -8.48 0.73
C VAL A 86 -5.40 -9.28 1.06
N SER A 87 -5.24 -10.54 1.48
CA SER A 87 -6.36 -11.48 1.73
C SER A 87 -6.16 -12.37 2.96
N GLY A 88 -5.08 -12.16 3.73
CA GLY A 88 -4.72 -12.99 4.88
C GLY A 88 -4.94 -12.34 6.24
N GLY A 89 -5.42 -11.10 6.27
CA GLY A 89 -5.63 -10.34 7.50
C GLY A 89 -4.40 -9.58 7.99
N VAL A 90 -4.50 -9.06 9.22
CA VAL A 90 -3.42 -8.39 9.95
C VAL A 90 -2.77 -9.39 10.90
N TRP A 91 -1.46 -9.40 10.90
CA TRP A 91 -0.60 -10.26 11.71
C TRP A 91 0.29 -9.41 12.60
N LEU A 92 0.46 -9.85 13.84
CA LEU A 92 1.32 -9.21 14.84
C LEU A 92 2.48 -10.14 15.18
N SER A 93 3.69 -9.58 15.19
CA SER A 93 4.87 -10.14 15.82
C SER A 93 5.23 -9.30 17.04
N GLU A 94 5.73 -9.94 18.10
CA GLU A 94 6.25 -9.30 19.32
C GLU A 94 7.73 -9.65 19.57
N ASP A 95 8.36 -10.34 18.62
CA ASP A 95 9.72 -10.87 18.70
C ASP A 95 10.62 -10.48 17.51
N GLY A 96 10.34 -9.32 16.90
CA GLY A 96 11.11 -8.82 15.76
C GLY A 96 10.88 -9.60 14.47
N GLY A 97 9.72 -10.21 14.31
CA GLY A 97 9.33 -10.93 13.11
C GLY A 97 9.69 -12.41 13.09
N GLN A 98 10.17 -12.97 14.22
CA GLN A 98 10.50 -14.40 14.30
C GLN A 98 9.25 -15.28 14.37
N SER A 99 8.19 -14.80 15.02
CA SER A 99 6.89 -15.45 15.02
C SER A 99 5.76 -14.43 14.78
N TRP A 100 4.64 -14.92 14.25
CA TRP A 100 3.50 -14.11 13.86
C TRP A 100 2.19 -14.74 14.30
N SER A 101 1.29 -13.90 14.83
CA SER A 101 -0.06 -14.30 15.20
C SER A 101 -1.09 -13.44 14.45
N ARG A 102 -2.11 -14.07 13.85
CA ARG A 102 -3.20 -13.36 13.18
C ARG A 102 -4.06 -12.63 14.21
N LYS A 103 -4.35 -11.35 13.97
CA LYS A 103 -5.14 -10.49 14.86
C LYS A 103 -6.51 -10.11 14.30
N THR A 104 -6.72 -10.18 12.99
CA THR A 104 -8.05 -10.04 12.43
C THR A 104 -8.82 -11.35 12.62
N PRO A 105 -10.06 -11.30 13.12
CA PRO A 105 -10.93 -12.46 13.20
C PRO A 105 -11.13 -13.11 11.82
N ILE A 106 -11.40 -14.41 11.79
CA ILE A 106 -11.62 -15.15 10.54
C ILE A 106 -12.87 -14.69 9.79
N ASP A 107 -13.81 -14.16 10.52
CA ASP A 107 -15.09 -13.61 10.04
C ASP A 107 -15.02 -12.13 9.69
N ALA A 108 -13.89 -11.44 9.92
CA ALA A 108 -13.67 -10.08 9.47
C ALA A 108 -13.18 -10.03 8.04
N HIS A 109 -13.29 -8.85 7.40
CA HIS A 109 -12.69 -8.62 6.08
C HIS A 109 -11.16 -8.83 6.13
N PRO A 110 -10.59 -9.72 5.28
CA PRO A 110 -9.20 -10.13 5.40
C PRO A 110 -8.20 -9.17 4.75
N GLY A 111 -8.65 -8.16 4.02
CA GLY A 111 -7.75 -7.26 3.28
C GLY A 111 -7.11 -6.21 4.18
N CYS A 112 -5.81 -5.93 3.95
CA CYS A 112 -5.10 -4.84 4.58
C CYS A 112 -4.02 -4.33 3.62
N VAL A 113 -4.12 -3.07 3.18
CA VAL A 113 -3.19 -2.47 2.22
C VAL A 113 -2.30 -1.40 2.83
N SER A 114 -2.69 -0.81 3.96
CA SER A 114 -1.87 0.15 4.70
C SER A 114 -2.21 0.14 6.18
N ILE A 115 -1.20 0.29 7.04
CA ILE A 115 -1.32 0.34 8.51
C ILE A 115 -0.61 1.61 8.99
N ALA A 116 -1.21 2.31 9.95
CA ALA A 116 -0.61 3.47 10.62
C ALA A 116 -0.85 3.43 12.12
N GLN A 117 0.17 3.79 12.89
CA GLN A 117 0.11 4.01 14.34
C GLN A 117 -0.14 5.48 14.64
N ASP A 118 -0.89 5.78 15.68
CA ASP A 118 -0.91 7.11 16.26
C ASP A 118 0.34 7.27 17.14
N THR A 119 1.33 8.00 16.63
CA THR A 119 2.66 8.10 17.25
C THR A 119 2.74 9.10 18.39
N ARG A 120 1.63 9.80 18.71
CA ARG A 120 1.59 10.80 19.78
C ARG A 120 1.74 10.15 21.16
N PRO A 121 2.38 10.83 22.11
CA PRO A 121 2.48 10.34 23.48
C PRO A 121 1.10 9.98 24.08
N GLY A 122 0.99 8.77 24.65
CA GLY A 122 -0.25 8.26 25.21
C GLY A 122 -1.30 7.79 24.21
N LYS A 123 -0.97 7.75 22.92
CA LYS A 123 -1.84 7.26 21.84
C LYS A 123 -1.25 6.07 21.07
N THR A 124 -0.06 5.63 21.41
CA THR A 124 0.70 4.59 20.68
C THR A 124 0.01 3.23 20.61
N ASP A 125 -0.97 2.97 21.46
CA ASP A 125 -1.82 1.78 21.37
C ASP A 125 -2.92 1.92 20.29
N THR A 126 -3.09 3.12 19.71
CA THR A 126 -4.07 3.38 18.66
C THR A 126 -3.48 3.13 17.29
N TRP A 127 -4.10 2.22 16.54
CA TRP A 127 -3.69 1.85 15.20
C TRP A 127 -4.86 1.89 14.25
N TYR A 128 -4.57 2.16 12.99
CA TYR A 128 -5.54 2.14 11.90
C TYR A 128 -5.02 1.26 10.77
N TYR A 129 -5.91 0.48 10.15
CA TYR A 129 -5.62 -0.06 8.83
C TYR A 129 -6.76 0.23 7.87
N ILE A 130 -6.44 0.24 6.59
CA ILE A 130 -7.41 0.39 5.51
C ILE A 130 -7.32 -0.82 4.59
N SER A 131 -8.48 -1.27 4.12
CA SER A 131 -8.63 -2.43 3.25
C SER A 131 -8.90 -2.02 1.80
N GLY A 132 -8.77 -2.96 0.87
CA GLY A 132 -9.11 -2.78 -0.54
C GLY A 132 -7.90 -2.54 -1.43
N GLU A 133 -7.40 -3.61 -2.02
CA GLU A 133 -6.45 -3.55 -3.10
C GLU A 133 -7.21 -3.48 -4.43
N LEU A 134 -7.45 -2.26 -4.92
CA LEU A 134 -8.24 -2.05 -6.14
C LEU A 134 -7.44 -2.37 -7.41
N TYR A 135 -6.12 -2.30 -7.35
CA TYR A 135 -5.23 -2.64 -8.43
C TYR A 135 -4.22 -3.68 -7.97
N GLY A 136 -4.14 -4.77 -8.70
CA GLY A 136 -3.17 -5.82 -8.43
C GLY A 136 -2.86 -6.57 -9.71
N THR A 137 -1.58 -6.86 -9.93
CA THR A 137 -1.10 -7.75 -10.98
C THR A 137 -0.47 -8.98 -10.36
N SER A 138 -0.48 -10.08 -11.07
CA SER A 138 0.25 -11.28 -10.69
C SER A 138 0.96 -11.84 -11.91
N ALA A 139 1.93 -12.73 -11.72
CA ALA A 139 2.63 -13.40 -12.81
C ALA A 139 1.71 -14.16 -13.78
N SER A 140 0.47 -14.45 -13.35
CA SER A 140 -0.54 -15.16 -14.15
C SER A 140 -1.56 -14.23 -14.82
N GLY A 141 -1.37 -12.94 -14.80
CA GLY A 141 -2.23 -11.96 -15.48
C GLY A 141 -2.74 -10.83 -14.60
N GLY A 142 -3.31 -9.80 -15.21
CA GLY A 142 -3.89 -8.65 -14.55
C GLY A 142 -5.18 -8.98 -13.78
N ASN A 143 -5.68 -7.99 -13.02
CA ASN A 143 -6.94 -8.08 -12.26
C ASN A 143 -6.90 -8.99 -11.02
N ALA A 144 -5.76 -9.14 -10.38
CA ALA A 144 -5.66 -9.80 -9.08
C ALA A 144 -5.95 -8.81 -7.94
N PHE A 145 -7.14 -8.19 -7.94
CA PHE A 145 -7.55 -7.22 -6.92
C PHE A 145 -8.53 -7.83 -5.91
N TYR A 146 -8.61 -7.21 -4.73
CA TYR A 146 -9.56 -7.54 -3.68
C TYR A 146 -10.24 -6.26 -3.19
N LEU A 147 -11.55 -6.15 -3.41
CA LEU A 147 -12.31 -5.01 -2.89
C LEU A 147 -12.26 -4.99 -1.36
N GLY A 148 -12.13 -3.81 -0.81
CA GLY A 148 -12.10 -3.58 0.62
C GLY A 148 -13.49 -3.40 1.23
N ASP A 149 -13.49 -3.31 2.54
CA ASP A 149 -14.63 -2.91 3.35
C ASP A 149 -14.24 -1.79 4.33
N GLY A 150 -13.59 -0.75 3.79
CA GLY A 150 -13.25 0.45 4.52
C GLY A 150 -12.07 0.32 5.48
N MET A 151 -12.16 1.05 6.59
CA MET A 151 -11.12 1.18 7.60
C MET A 151 -11.47 0.48 8.91
N PHE A 152 -10.43 0.12 9.63
CA PHE A 152 -10.50 -0.52 10.93
C PHE A 152 -9.58 0.19 11.92
N LYS A 153 -9.97 0.17 13.20
CA LYS A 153 -9.23 0.79 14.30
C LYS A 153 -8.97 -0.22 15.41
N SER A 154 -7.77 -0.17 15.95
CA SER A 154 -7.37 -0.80 17.21
C SER A 154 -7.07 0.27 18.25
N THR A 155 -7.31 -0.04 19.54
CA THR A 155 -6.93 0.80 20.68
C THR A 155 -6.14 0.01 21.73
N ASP A 156 -5.69 -1.18 21.36
CA ASP A 156 -4.98 -2.13 22.22
C ASP A 156 -3.68 -2.63 21.58
N GLY A 157 -3.04 -1.75 20.79
CA GLY A 157 -1.76 -2.05 20.16
C GLY A 157 -1.86 -3.03 18.99
N GLY A 158 -3.00 -3.12 18.30
CA GLY A 158 -3.20 -4.01 17.18
C GLY A 158 -3.64 -5.43 17.53
N ASN A 159 -3.99 -5.70 18.80
CA ASN A 159 -4.47 -7.02 19.22
C ASN A 159 -5.91 -7.29 18.77
N THR A 160 -6.77 -6.28 18.84
CA THR A 160 -8.15 -6.37 18.35
C THR A 160 -8.49 -5.21 17.42
N TRP A 161 -9.42 -5.42 16.51
CA TRP A 161 -9.78 -4.48 15.46
C TRP A 161 -11.29 -4.35 15.33
N ALA A 162 -11.77 -3.12 15.27
CA ALA A 162 -13.16 -2.79 15.02
C ALA A 162 -13.32 -1.98 13.72
N PRO A 163 -14.36 -2.25 12.91
CA PRO A 163 -14.64 -1.46 11.72
C PRO A 163 -14.99 -0.01 12.09
N ILE A 164 -14.55 0.93 11.26
CA ILE A 164 -14.92 2.34 11.38
C ILE A 164 -16.20 2.58 10.59
N ASN A 165 -17.27 2.86 11.31
CA ASN A 165 -18.57 3.12 10.71
C ASN A 165 -18.53 4.27 9.68
N GLY A 166 -19.28 4.11 8.59
CA GLY A 166 -19.34 5.09 7.50
C GLY A 166 -18.20 4.95 6.47
N THR A 167 -17.23 4.06 6.69
CA THR A 167 -16.23 3.69 5.69
C THR A 167 -16.50 2.32 5.08
N ASN A 168 -17.30 1.49 5.73
CA ASN A 168 -17.67 0.14 5.33
C ASN A 168 -19.13 0.06 4.88
N ASN A 169 -19.46 -0.89 4.03
CA ASN A 169 -20.83 -1.17 3.60
C ASN A 169 -21.21 -2.68 3.70
N GLY A 170 -20.26 -3.53 4.14
CA GLY A 170 -20.47 -4.97 4.27
C GLY A 170 -20.62 -5.70 2.93
N ASN A 171 -20.30 -5.06 1.81
CA ASN A 171 -20.45 -5.63 0.47
C ASN A 171 -19.15 -5.53 -0.34
N PRO A 172 -18.14 -6.36 -0.05
CA PRO A 172 -16.88 -6.38 -0.80
C PRO A 172 -16.96 -7.09 -2.16
N GLN A 173 -18.14 -7.50 -2.62
CA GLN A 173 -18.32 -8.21 -3.89
C GLN A 173 -18.49 -7.27 -5.08
N SER A 174 -18.95 -6.05 -4.87
CA SER A 174 -19.11 -5.05 -5.92
C SER A 174 -18.57 -3.70 -5.48
N PHE A 175 -17.97 -2.97 -6.43
CA PHE A 175 -17.46 -1.63 -6.16
C PHE A 175 -18.61 -0.62 -6.12
N THR A 176 -18.94 -0.14 -4.94
CA THR A 176 -20.05 0.81 -4.70
C THR A 176 -19.61 2.07 -3.95
N THR A 177 -18.43 2.06 -3.39
CA THR A 177 -17.87 3.21 -2.67
C THR A 177 -16.35 3.29 -2.85
N VAL A 178 -15.82 4.50 -2.88
CA VAL A 178 -14.37 4.76 -2.98
C VAL A 178 -13.57 4.20 -1.80
N TRP A 179 -14.21 3.87 -0.70
CA TRP A 179 -13.60 3.22 0.45
C TRP A 179 -13.21 1.74 0.22
N GLN A 180 -13.71 1.15 -0.86
CA GLN A 180 -13.38 -0.21 -1.27
C GLN A 180 -12.06 -0.32 -2.04
N GLY A 181 -11.42 0.82 -2.35
CA GLY A 181 -10.10 0.89 -2.94
C GLY A 181 -9.23 1.88 -2.17
N ALA A 182 -8.09 1.43 -1.66
CA ALA A 182 -7.25 2.25 -0.80
C ALA A 182 -5.76 2.12 -1.13
N TRP A 183 -5.01 3.16 -0.82
CA TRP A 183 -3.58 3.23 -1.08
C TRP A 183 -2.77 3.45 0.19
N ARG A 184 -3.16 4.40 1.05
CA ARG A 184 -2.42 4.70 2.28
C ARG A 184 -3.31 5.31 3.37
N VAL A 185 -2.97 5.03 4.61
CA VAL A 185 -3.48 5.71 5.82
C VAL A 185 -2.29 6.31 6.58
N VAL A 186 -2.47 7.52 7.10
CA VAL A 186 -1.48 8.18 7.99
C VAL A 186 -2.21 8.90 9.12
N THR A 187 -1.53 9.04 10.27
CA THR A 187 -1.99 9.78 11.45
C THR A 187 -1.18 11.07 11.58
N ASP A 188 -1.78 12.12 12.12
CA ASP A 188 -1.08 13.37 12.37
C ASP A 188 -0.29 13.29 13.68
N PRO A 189 1.05 13.39 13.63
CA PRO A 189 1.89 13.19 14.82
C PRO A 189 1.93 14.37 15.79
N VAL A 190 1.41 15.53 15.39
CA VAL A 190 1.51 16.77 16.19
C VAL A 190 0.16 17.37 16.58
N ALA A 191 -0.93 16.96 15.94
CA ALA A 191 -2.25 17.50 16.25
C ALA A 191 -2.70 17.12 17.66
N THR A 192 -3.47 18.02 18.30
CA THR A 192 -4.13 17.72 19.57
C THR A 192 -5.36 16.85 19.40
N ALA A 193 -6.06 16.98 18.27
CA ALA A 193 -7.18 16.13 17.87
C ALA A 193 -6.70 14.82 17.25
N ASP A 194 -7.55 13.79 17.24
CA ASP A 194 -7.25 12.51 16.63
C ASP A 194 -7.44 12.60 15.11
N ILE A 195 -6.43 13.20 14.43
CA ILE A 195 -6.46 13.42 12.99
C ILE A 195 -5.90 12.22 12.25
N VAL A 196 -6.65 11.74 11.26
CA VAL A 196 -6.28 10.63 10.38
C VAL A 196 -6.57 11.04 8.94
N TYR A 197 -5.66 10.68 8.03
CA TYR A 197 -5.85 10.84 6.59
C TYR A 197 -5.87 9.49 5.90
N ALA A 198 -6.75 9.34 4.92
CA ALA A 198 -6.86 8.14 4.10
C ALA A 198 -6.83 8.51 2.63
N ALA A 199 -5.87 7.96 1.89
CA ALA A 199 -5.80 8.01 0.44
C ALA A 199 -6.55 6.80 -0.12
N THR A 200 -7.65 7.06 -0.82
CA THR A 200 -8.54 6.07 -1.42
C THR A 200 -8.62 6.28 -2.93
N TYR A 201 -9.37 5.43 -3.61
CA TYR A 201 -9.76 5.69 -4.99
C TYR A 201 -10.43 7.07 -5.09
N GLY A 202 -9.89 7.93 -5.94
CA GLY A 202 -10.42 9.25 -6.24
C GLY A 202 -10.16 10.35 -5.23
N ALA A 203 -9.90 10.05 -3.96
CA ALA A 203 -9.90 11.07 -2.92
C ALA A 203 -8.91 10.83 -1.79
N ILE A 204 -8.53 11.94 -1.16
CA ILE A 204 -7.90 11.95 0.16
C ILE A 204 -8.92 12.48 1.15
N PHE A 205 -9.20 11.66 2.15
CA PHE A 205 -10.09 11.97 3.25
C PHE A 205 -9.31 12.39 4.49
N ARG A 206 -9.93 13.24 5.28
CA ARG A 206 -9.46 13.66 6.61
C ARG A 206 -10.53 13.44 7.65
N SER A 207 -10.17 12.82 8.75
CA SER A 207 -10.94 12.79 10.00
C SER A 207 -10.25 13.64 11.06
N THR A 208 -11.03 14.31 11.92
CA THR A 208 -10.53 15.06 13.09
C THR A 208 -10.97 14.44 14.41
N ASN A 209 -11.59 13.27 14.37
CA ASN A 209 -12.19 12.61 15.52
C ASN A 209 -11.92 11.10 15.52
N GLY A 210 -10.73 10.70 15.06
CA GLY A 210 -10.26 9.31 15.10
C GLY A 210 -11.06 8.36 14.23
N GLY A 211 -11.61 8.87 13.11
CA GLY A 211 -12.34 8.08 12.13
C GLY A 211 -13.87 8.14 12.28
N SER A 212 -14.42 8.84 13.28
CA SER A 212 -15.87 8.88 13.49
C SER A 212 -16.62 9.66 12.39
N SER A 213 -15.95 10.60 11.71
CA SER A 213 -16.47 11.28 10.52
C SER A 213 -15.33 11.67 9.59
N TRP A 214 -15.65 11.83 8.30
CA TRP A 214 -14.67 12.05 7.23
C TRP A 214 -15.11 13.17 6.29
N THR A 215 -14.15 13.97 5.86
CA THR A 215 -14.30 15.00 4.83
C THR A 215 -13.30 14.77 3.71
N VAL A 216 -13.70 14.93 2.46
CA VAL A 216 -12.78 14.97 1.32
C VAL A 216 -11.99 16.27 1.41
N VAL A 217 -10.66 16.18 1.45
CA VAL A 217 -9.76 17.33 1.49
C VAL A 217 -9.01 17.51 0.17
N ARG A 218 -8.94 16.45 -0.67
CA ARG A 218 -8.38 16.50 -2.01
C ARG A 218 -9.01 15.43 -2.89
N GLY A 219 -9.15 15.70 -4.20
CA GLY A 219 -9.77 14.78 -5.14
C GLY A 219 -11.29 14.81 -5.09
N SER A 220 -11.93 13.73 -5.51
CA SER A 220 -13.38 13.58 -5.58
C SER A 220 -13.82 12.17 -5.15
N ALA A 221 -14.87 12.11 -4.35
CA ALA A 221 -15.50 10.85 -3.96
C ALA A 221 -16.88 10.64 -4.60
N GLY A 222 -17.42 11.65 -5.28
CA GLY A 222 -18.80 11.64 -5.76
C GLY A 222 -18.99 11.93 -7.26
N SER A 223 -17.94 12.31 -7.99
CA SER A 223 -18.05 12.65 -9.41
C SER A 223 -16.81 12.27 -10.20
N SER A 224 -17.02 11.56 -11.30
CA SER A 224 -15.99 11.25 -12.32
C SER A 224 -15.58 12.52 -13.09
N PRO A 225 -14.33 12.63 -13.63
CA PRO A 225 -13.29 11.60 -13.54
C PRO A 225 -12.58 11.58 -12.19
N PHE A 226 -12.30 10.36 -11.69
CA PHE A 226 -11.56 10.12 -10.46
C PHE A 226 -10.08 9.90 -10.77
N SER A 227 -9.18 10.38 -9.90
CA SER A 227 -7.80 9.90 -9.89
C SER A 227 -7.76 8.47 -9.35
N TYR A 228 -7.44 7.51 -10.20
CA TYR A 228 -7.42 6.09 -9.82
C TYR A 228 -6.45 5.85 -8.66
N PHE A 229 -5.26 6.47 -8.75
CA PHE A 229 -4.23 6.36 -7.74
C PHE A 229 -4.10 7.67 -6.95
N THR A 230 -4.06 7.54 -5.64
CA THR A 230 -3.77 8.62 -4.71
C THR A 230 -2.71 8.17 -3.71
N ASP A 231 -1.97 9.10 -3.14
CA ASP A 231 -1.07 8.83 -2.02
C ASP A 231 -1.03 10.01 -1.07
N VAL A 232 -0.73 9.76 0.20
CA VAL A 232 -0.57 10.80 1.22
C VAL A 232 0.56 10.43 2.18
N ALA A 233 1.42 11.39 2.48
CA ALA A 233 2.47 11.24 3.48
C ALA A 233 2.51 12.47 4.38
N ILE A 234 2.97 12.30 5.61
CA ILE A 234 3.05 13.36 6.61
C ILE A 234 4.43 13.37 7.26
N THR A 235 4.98 14.56 7.46
CA THR A 235 6.25 14.75 8.17
C THR A 235 6.04 14.64 9.68
N SER A 236 7.11 14.53 10.45
CA SER A 236 7.04 14.57 11.91
C SER A 236 6.58 15.92 12.47
N SER A 237 6.65 16.98 11.66
CA SER A 237 6.16 18.32 11.96
C SER A 237 4.72 18.58 11.51
N GLY A 238 4.05 17.59 10.89
CA GLY A 238 2.66 17.69 10.44
C GLY A 238 2.47 18.28 9.03
N VAL A 239 3.54 18.47 8.26
CA VAL A 239 3.44 18.87 6.85
C VAL A 239 3.05 17.67 6.01
N LEU A 240 2.04 17.85 5.17
CA LEU A 240 1.49 16.80 4.32
C LEU A 240 1.90 16.98 2.86
N TYR A 241 2.12 15.86 2.21
CA TYR A 241 2.26 15.73 0.78
C TYR A 241 1.23 14.75 0.24
N ALA A 242 0.70 15.04 -0.95
CA ALA A 242 -0.30 14.20 -1.60
C ALA A 242 -0.05 14.11 -3.10
N THR A 243 -0.37 12.96 -3.68
CA THR A 243 -0.35 12.73 -5.13
C THR A 243 -1.71 12.24 -5.60
N LEU A 244 -2.14 12.70 -6.77
CA LEU A 244 -3.33 12.24 -7.47
C LEU A 244 -2.96 12.00 -8.93
N SER A 245 -3.26 10.82 -9.47
CA SER A 245 -2.95 10.42 -10.84
C SER A 245 -3.64 11.30 -11.89
N SER A 246 -3.09 11.23 -13.12
CA SER A 246 -3.44 12.15 -14.20
C SER A 246 -4.82 11.96 -14.82
N ASP A 247 -5.46 10.85 -14.57
CA ASP A 247 -6.79 10.47 -15.08
C ASP A 247 -7.95 11.22 -14.38
N GLY A 248 -7.70 11.82 -13.21
CA GLY A 248 -8.69 12.59 -12.46
C GLY A 248 -8.70 14.09 -12.79
N ALA A 249 -9.80 14.76 -12.42
CA ALA A 249 -9.95 16.20 -12.58
C ALA A 249 -8.99 17.02 -11.68
N GLN A 250 -8.61 16.46 -10.53
CA GLN A 250 -7.69 17.08 -9.58
C GLN A 250 -6.37 16.30 -9.53
N LYS A 251 -5.66 16.30 -10.64
CA LYS A 251 -4.36 15.66 -10.77
C LYS A 251 -3.22 16.52 -10.23
N GLY A 252 -2.12 15.91 -9.81
CA GLY A 252 -0.90 16.62 -9.44
C GLY A 252 -0.29 16.17 -8.13
N ILE A 253 0.74 16.92 -7.73
CA ILE A 253 1.46 16.78 -6.46
C ILE A 253 1.14 18.00 -5.61
N TYR A 254 0.78 17.77 -4.37
CA TYR A 254 0.27 18.81 -3.47
C TYR A 254 1.01 18.81 -2.13
N ARG A 255 1.13 19.99 -1.53
CA ARG A 255 1.65 20.20 -0.18
C ARG A 255 0.62 20.94 0.68
N SER A 256 0.54 20.59 1.96
CA SER A 256 -0.32 21.29 2.92
C SER A 256 0.35 21.35 4.30
N THR A 257 0.16 22.45 5.01
CA THR A 257 0.63 22.61 6.40
C THR A 257 -0.50 22.48 7.43
N ASN A 258 -1.75 22.29 6.98
CA ASN A 258 -2.92 22.20 7.87
C ASN A 258 -3.91 21.09 7.50
N GLY A 259 -3.64 20.36 6.41
CA GLY A 259 -4.45 19.25 5.93
C GLY A 259 -5.80 19.64 5.32
N THR A 260 -6.08 20.94 5.16
CA THR A 260 -7.32 21.45 4.56
C THR A 260 -7.07 22.32 3.33
N THR A 261 -6.05 23.15 3.38
CA THR A 261 -5.61 23.97 2.25
C THR A 261 -4.41 23.33 1.60
N TRP A 262 -4.49 23.07 0.30
CA TRP A 262 -3.48 22.36 -0.45
C TRP A 262 -2.92 23.23 -1.57
N THR A 263 -1.63 23.40 -1.60
CA THR A 263 -0.90 24.07 -2.67
C THR A 263 -0.46 23.04 -3.71
N ASN A 264 -0.73 23.32 -4.98
CA ASN A 264 -0.19 22.52 -6.08
C ASN A 264 1.30 22.84 -6.26
N ILE A 265 2.15 21.84 -6.08
CA ILE A 265 3.60 21.95 -6.22
C ILE A 265 4.13 21.14 -7.42
N THR A 266 3.25 20.64 -8.28
CA THR A 266 3.63 19.83 -9.45
C THR A 266 4.68 20.53 -10.30
N PRO A 267 5.84 19.91 -10.61
CA PRO A 267 6.86 20.55 -11.43
C PRO A 267 6.40 20.74 -12.86
N GLN A 268 6.92 21.78 -13.53
CA GLN A 268 6.56 22.08 -14.91
C GLN A 268 6.99 20.99 -15.90
N PHE A 269 8.02 20.22 -15.58
CA PHE A 269 8.49 19.09 -16.40
C PHE A 269 7.73 17.79 -16.15
N MET A 270 6.73 17.80 -15.24
CA MET A 270 5.90 16.62 -14.98
C MET A 270 5.21 16.16 -16.26
N PRO A 271 5.29 14.88 -16.65
CA PRO A 271 4.56 14.35 -17.78
C PRO A 271 3.06 14.62 -17.67
N ASN A 272 2.38 14.80 -18.80
CA ASN A 272 0.92 14.99 -18.81
C ASN A 272 0.15 13.73 -18.41
N VAL A 273 0.75 12.56 -18.65
CA VAL A 273 0.20 11.24 -18.31
C VAL A 273 1.09 10.61 -17.27
N TYR A 274 0.53 10.30 -16.13
CA TYR A 274 1.16 9.55 -15.04
C TYR A 274 0.09 8.86 -14.21
N ASP A 275 0.45 7.70 -13.71
CA ASP A 275 -0.42 6.87 -12.92
C ASP A 275 -0.06 6.98 -11.42
N ARG A 276 0.26 5.88 -10.77
CA ARG A 276 0.59 5.86 -9.36
C ARG A 276 1.94 6.51 -9.09
N ILE A 277 1.96 7.45 -8.13
CA ILE A 277 3.19 8.07 -7.60
C ILE A 277 3.17 7.90 -6.09
N VAL A 278 4.20 7.22 -5.56
CA VAL A 278 4.40 7.03 -4.13
C VAL A 278 5.35 8.06 -3.55
N ILE A 279 5.13 8.40 -2.28
CA ILE A 279 5.83 9.49 -1.58
C ILE A 279 6.80 8.93 -0.54
N GLY A 280 8.06 9.37 -0.57
CA GLY A 280 9.08 9.08 0.42
C GLY A 280 9.67 10.35 1.01
N ILE A 281 9.28 10.69 2.25
CA ILE A 281 9.87 11.82 2.98
C ILE A 281 11.25 11.39 3.51
N ASN A 282 12.23 12.29 3.39
CA ASN A 282 13.55 12.08 3.99
C ASN A 282 13.50 12.37 5.50
N PRO A 283 13.62 11.36 6.38
CA PRO A 283 13.51 11.58 7.83
C PRO A 283 14.70 12.35 8.41
N ASN A 284 15.80 12.51 7.66
CA ASN A 284 16.97 13.28 8.08
C ASN A 284 16.85 14.77 7.71
N ASN A 285 16.03 15.07 6.71
CA ASN A 285 15.69 16.42 6.25
C ASN A 285 14.29 16.38 5.64
N GLU A 286 13.25 16.66 6.42
CA GLU A 286 11.85 16.55 6.01
C GLU A 286 11.42 17.59 4.95
N ASP A 287 12.27 18.59 4.66
CA ASP A 287 12.10 19.50 3.52
C ASP A 287 12.40 18.80 2.19
N GLN A 288 13.05 17.63 2.22
CA GLN A 288 13.37 16.83 1.04
C GLN A 288 12.42 15.63 0.92
N VAL A 289 11.75 15.53 -0.23
CA VAL A 289 10.74 14.50 -0.50
C VAL A 289 10.98 13.88 -1.87
N TYR A 290 10.93 12.56 -1.94
CA TYR A 290 11.03 11.79 -3.16
C TYR A 290 9.65 11.35 -3.63
N PHE A 291 9.44 11.43 -4.94
CA PHE A 291 8.24 10.98 -5.63
C PHE A 291 8.65 9.98 -6.69
N PHE A 292 8.27 8.72 -6.50
CA PHE A 292 8.60 7.64 -7.43
C PHE A 292 7.31 7.09 -8.03
N GLY A 293 7.22 7.04 -9.36
CA GLY A 293 5.96 6.68 -9.98
C GLY A 293 6.04 6.18 -11.39
N THR A 294 4.90 5.71 -11.88
CA THR A 294 4.71 5.28 -13.26
C THR A 294 4.32 6.47 -14.13
N THR A 295 5.07 6.67 -15.20
CA THR A 295 4.92 7.81 -16.13
C THR A 295 4.95 7.32 -17.57
N PRO A 296 3.86 6.72 -18.09
CA PRO A 296 3.82 6.09 -19.40
C PRO A 296 4.37 6.99 -20.51
N GLY A 297 5.36 6.50 -21.26
CA GLY A 297 6.02 7.21 -22.35
C GLY A 297 7.01 8.30 -21.91
N SER A 298 7.36 8.39 -20.60
CA SER A 298 8.29 9.40 -20.10
C SER A 298 9.13 8.84 -18.93
N GLY A 299 10.30 9.45 -18.68
CA GLY A 299 11.21 9.03 -17.63
C GLY A 299 12.14 7.91 -18.11
N HIS A 300 12.32 6.88 -17.26
CA HIS A 300 13.17 5.73 -17.53
C HIS A 300 12.31 4.55 -18.00
N SER A 301 12.63 4.03 -19.21
CA SER A 301 11.96 2.87 -19.77
C SER A 301 12.70 1.59 -19.39
N THR A 302 11.93 0.61 -18.93
CA THR A 302 12.39 -0.77 -18.74
C THR A 302 11.46 -1.70 -19.50
N TYR A 303 12.02 -2.79 -20.06
CA TYR A 303 11.22 -3.79 -20.72
C TYR A 303 10.78 -4.86 -19.72
N TYR A 304 9.47 -5.03 -19.57
CA TYR A 304 8.92 -6.04 -18.68
C TYR A 304 8.00 -6.99 -19.42
N ILE A 305 8.39 -8.25 -19.52
CA ILE A 305 7.72 -9.40 -20.16
C ILE A 305 7.42 -9.19 -21.66
N SER A 306 6.65 -8.19 -22.05
CA SER A 306 6.27 -7.95 -23.46
C SER A 306 5.93 -6.48 -23.76
N SER A 307 6.21 -5.59 -22.82
CA SER A 307 5.90 -4.16 -22.96
C SER A 307 6.90 -3.30 -22.22
N ASP A 308 7.02 -2.06 -22.64
CA ASP A 308 7.75 -1.06 -21.90
C ASP A 308 6.98 -0.68 -20.63
N ASP A 309 7.70 -0.61 -19.52
CA ASP A 309 7.25 -0.05 -18.25
C ASP A 309 8.08 1.22 -17.99
N TRP A 310 7.38 2.33 -17.73
CA TRP A 310 7.99 3.65 -17.63
C TRP A 310 7.87 4.16 -16.19
N THR A 311 9.01 4.53 -15.60
CA THR A 311 9.07 5.05 -14.25
C THR A 311 9.84 6.37 -14.19
N SER A 312 9.46 7.23 -13.26
CA SER A 312 10.17 8.48 -12.96
C SER A 312 10.41 8.62 -11.47
N LEU A 313 11.56 9.18 -11.14
CA LEU A 313 11.94 9.54 -9.79
C LEU A 313 12.20 11.04 -9.72
N PHE A 314 11.42 11.75 -8.92
CA PHE A 314 11.57 13.18 -8.70
C PHE A 314 11.93 13.45 -7.26
N ARG A 315 12.78 14.45 -7.03
CA ARG A 315 13.10 14.98 -5.71
C ARG A 315 12.61 16.41 -5.62
N TYR A 316 11.82 16.67 -4.61
CA TYR A 316 11.38 18.00 -4.19
C TYR A 316 12.14 18.44 -2.95
N GLU A 317 12.51 19.72 -2.89
CA GLU A 317 13.13 20.35 -1.74
C GLU A 317 12.38 21.64 -1.43
N PHE A 318 11.75 21.69 -0.25
CA PHE A 318 11.04 22.87 0.21
C PHE A 318 12.06 23.98 0.55
N VAL A 319 11.79 25.20 0.11
CA VAL A 319 12.64 26.37 0.34
C VAL A 319 11.95 27.40 1.20
N SER A 320 10.73 27.79 0.83
CA SER A 320 9.98 28.84 1.55
C SER A 320 8.51 28.90 1.17
N GLY A 321 7.75 29.72 1.89
CA GLY A 321 6.36 30.04 1.59
C GLY A 321 5.43 28.84 1.62
N ASP A 322 4.61 28.67 0.60
CA ASP A 322 3.72 27.54 0.45
C ASP A 322 4.37 26.35 -0.29
N GLY A 323 5.61 26.52 -0.78
CA GLY A 323 6.39 25.53 -1.49
C GLY A 323 6.17 25.48 -3.01
N SER A 324 5.34 26.38 -3.57
CA SER A 324 5.15 26.46 -5.02
C SER A 324 6.14 27.42 -5.69
N GLY A 325 6.35 27.25 -6.99
CA GLY A 325 7.25 28.08 -7.78
C GLY A 325 8.65 28.16 -7.17
N ALA A 326 9.15 29.36 -6.88
CA ALA A 326 10.46 29.56 -6.24
C ALA A 326 10.49 29.12 -4.75
N GLY A 327 9.38 28.76 -4.17
CA GLY A 327 9.28 28.21 -2.83
C GLY A 327 9.65 26.73 -2.73
N GLY A 328 9.95 26.07 -3.84
CA GLY A 328 10.41 24.69 -3.88
C GLY A 328 11.28 24.40 -5.09
N ASN A 329 12.31 23.59 -4.88
CA ASN A 329 13.22 23.14 -5.93
C ASN A 329 12.89 21.71 -6.32
N TRP A 330 12.81 21.45 -7.64
CA TRP A 330 12.62 20.13 -8.18
C TRP A 330 13.83 19.64 -8.94
N THR A 331 14.14 18.36 -8.78
CA THR A 331 15.20 17.65 -9.54
C THR A 331 14.56 16.39 -10.15
N ASP A 332 14.73 16.24 -11.46
CA ASP A 332 14.42 14.98 -12.14
C ASP A 332 15.63 14.04 -12.03
N LEU A 333 15.44 12.89 -11.40
CA LEU A 333 16.45 11.86 -11.17
C LEU A 333 16.19 10.62 -12.05
N SER A 334 15.19 10.67 -12.93
CA SER A 334 14.72 9.53 -13.72
C SER A 334 15.80 8.92 -14.61
N ALA A 335 16.72 9.75 -15.14
CA ALA A 335 17.81 9.28 -15.98
C ALA A 335 18.82 8.37 -15.25
N ASN A 336 18.85 8.42 -13.91
CA ASN A 336 19.74 7.60 -13.08
C ASN A 336 19.06 6.32 -12.58
N LEU A 337 17.79 6.06 -12.94
CA LEU A 337 17.12 4.83 -12.53
C LEU A 337 17.81 3.61 -13.17
N PRO A 338 17.93 2.51 -12.42
CA PRO A 338 18.69 1.36 -12.89
C PRO A 338 17.93 0.56 -13.94
N SER A 339 18.67 0.01 -14.90
CA SER A 339 18.21 -0.99 -15.85
C SER A 339 19.39 -1.87 -16.24
N ASP A 340 19.26 -3.18 -16.15
CA ASP A 340 20.27 -4.14 -16.59
C ASP A 340 19.91 -4.78 -17.93
N GLY A 341 18.79 -4.37 -18.53
CA GLY A 341 18.32 -4.85 -19.84
C GLY A 341 17.77 -6.26 -19.85
N THR A 342 17.63 -6.90 -18.70
CA THR A 342 17.02 -8.24 -18.57
C THR A 342 15.54 -8.16 -18.24
N GLN A 343 14.82 -9.26 -18.45
CA GLN A 343 13.37 -9.30 -18.30
C GLN A 343 12.89 -9.12 -16.85
N PHE A 344 13.69 -9.55 -15.85
CA PHE A 344 13.29 -9.55 -14.44
C PHE A 344 14.21 -8.73 -13.54
N ASP A 345 15.29 -8.23 -14.05
CA ASP A 345 16.31 -7.53 -13.27
C ASP A 345 16.23 -6.00 -13.38
N GLN A 346 15.12 -5.52 -13.89
CA GLN A 346 14.89 -4.11 -14.18
C GLN A 346 14.13 -3.43 -13.05
N CYS A 347 14.13 -2.10 -13.04
CA CYS A 347 13.34 -1.28 -12.14
C CYS A 347 11.88 -1.16 -12.64
N ALA A 348 11.27 -2.30 -12.98
CA ALA A 348 9.90 -2.34 -13.47
C ALA A 348 8.89 -2.23 -12.32
N ALA A 349 7.87 -1.41 -12.52
CA ALA A 349 6.83 -1.13 -11.53
C ALA A 349 5.56 -1.98 -11.71
N GLN A 350 5.54 -2.88 -12.71
CA GLN A 350 4.35 -3.67 -13.10
C GLN A 350 3.10 -2.79 -13.28
N GLY A 351 3.24 -1.74 -14.09
CA GLY A 351 2.15 -0.79 -14.34
C GLY A 351 1.76 0.02 -13.09
N GLY A 352 2.68 0.22 -12.13
CA GLY A 352 2.44 0.98 -10.91
C GLY A 352 2.03 0.14 -9.69
N TYR A 353 2.01 -1.19 -9.82
CA TYR A 353 1.67 -2.06 -8.69
C TYR A 353 2.79 -2.10 -7.63
N ASP A 354 4.02 -2.40 -8.06
CA ASP A 354 5.18 -2.55 -7.18
C ASP A 354 5.96 -1.23 -7.08
N LEU A 355 5.48 -0.32 -6.26
CA LEU A 355 6.16 0.96 -6.04
C LEU A 355 6.42 1.20 -4.56
N VAL A 356 7.67 1.50 -4.25
CA VAL A 356 8.09 2.01 -2.95
C VAL A 356 9.28 2.96 -3.10
N VAL A 357 9.32 4.03 -2.33
CA VAL A 357 10.49 4.87 -2.14
C VAL A 357 10.65 5.19 -0.66
N LYS A 358 11.85 4.99 -0.11
CA LYS A 358 12.16 5.24 1.30
C LYS A 358 13.59 5.74 1.45
N VAL A 359 13.78 6.66 2.40
CA VAL A 359 15.10 7.14 2.83
C VAL A 359 15.43 6.52 4.18
N GLN A 360 16.63 5.97 4.30
CA GLN A 360 17.08 5.35 5.53
C GLN A 360 17.45 6.41 6.57
N PRO A 361 16.90 6.34 7.79
CA PRO A 361 17.28 7.24 8.87
C PRO A 361 18.79 7.21 9.16
N GLY A 362 19.38 8.37 9.42
CA GLY A 362 20.80 8.51 9.77
C GLY A 362 21.78 8.35 8.60
N THR A 363 21.27 8.19 7.37
CA THR A 363 22.10 8.02 6.17
C THR A 363 21.53 8.80 4.98
N ASN A 364 22.29 8.84 3.87
CA ASN A 364 21.78 9.34 2.58
C ASN A 364 21.26 8.22 1.66
N ASN A 365 21.11 7.01 2.19
CA ASN A 365 20.63 5.89 1.40
C ASN A 365 19.16 6.07 1.06
N VAL A 366 18.87 6.04 -0.23
CA VAL A 366 17.50 6.02 -0.75
C VAL A 366 17.25 4.67 -1.39
N PHE A 367 16.14 4.07 -1.03
CA PHE A 367 15.70 2.81 -1.60
C PHE A 367 14.49 3.04 -2.47
N ILE A 368 14.49 2.39 -3.63
CA ILE A 368 13.30 2.27 -4.48
C ILE A 368 13.00 0.79 -4.71
N GLY A 369 11.73 0.48 -4.87
CA GLY A 369 11.27 -0.87 -5.21
C GLY A 369 10.27 -0.82 -6.35
N GLY A 370 10.49 -1.73 -7.27
CA GLY A 370 9.56 -2.25 -8.25
C GLY A 370 9.56 -3.77 -8.11
N THR A 371 9.73 -4.51 -9.20
CA THR A 371 9.98 -5.97 -9.16
C THR A 371 11.27 -6.32 -8.42
N ASN A 372 12.21 -5.40 -8.36
CA ASN A 372 13.46 -5.50 -7.65
C ASN A 372 13.63 -4.32 -6.69
N ILE A 373 14.51 -4.48 -5.69
CA ILE A 373 14.82 -3.43 -4.72
C ILE A 373 16.22 -2.90 -4.98
N TRP A 374 16.33 -1.59 -5.12
CA TRP A 374 17.54 -0.88 -5.39
C TRP A 374 17.85 0.14 -4.29
N ARG A 375 19.12 0.29 -3.98
CA ARG A 375 19.63 1.28 -3.02
C ARG A 375 20.61 2.21 -3.71
N SER A 376 20.42 3.50 -3.58
CA SER A 376 21.39 4.52 -3.89
C SER A 376 22.00 5.08 -2.59
N THR A 377 23.30 5.37 -2.60
CA THR A 377 24.01 5.97 -1.46
C THR A 377 24.12 7.49 -1.54
N ASP A 378 23.73 8.09 -2.66
CA ASP A 378 23.75 9.55 -2.91
C ASP A 378 22.38 10.13 -3.28
N GLY A 379 21.30 9.40 -3.01
CA GLY A 379 19.93 9.83 -3.32
C GLY A 379 19.62 9.84 -4.81
N PHE A 380 20.19 8.92 -5.58
CA PHE A 380 20.07 8.81 -7.04
C PHE A 380 20.66 10.02 -7.82
N ALA A 381 21.61 10.74 -7.23
CA ALA A 381 22.29 11.82 -7.93
C ALA A 381 23.21 11.29 -9.05
N SER A 382 23.69 10.06 -8.95
CA SER A 382 24.44 9.37 -10.00
C SER A 382 24.03 7.90 -10.12
N ALA A 383 24.19 7.33 -11.31
CA ALA A 383 23.95 5.91 -11.56
C ALA A 383 25.00 5.01 -10.86
N ASP A 384 26.23 5.51 -10.66
CA ASP A 384 27.34 4.76 -10.06
C ASP A 384 27.13 4.43 -8.58
N SER A 385 26.23 5.17 -7.90
CA SER A 385 25.92 4.98 -6.49
C SER A 385 24.90 3.88 -6.20
N ILE A 386 24.37 3.21 -7.26
CA ILE A 386 23.20 2.34 -7.17
C ILE A 386 23.60 0.88 -7.06
N THR A 387 22.97 0.17 -6.14
CA THR A 387 23.17 -1.27 -5.93
C THR A 387 21.83 -1.98 -5.84
N LYS A 388 21.65 -3.08 -6.58
CA LYS A 388 20.53 -3.99 -6.42
C LYS A 388 20.70 -4.79 -5.11
N VAL A 389 19.70 -4.69 -4.22
CA VAL A 389 19.77 -5.30 -2.89
C VAL A 389 18.73 -6.39 -2.66
N GLY A 390 17.77 -6.54 -3.56
CA GLY A 390 16.74 -7.57 -3.43
C GLY A 390 15.98 -7.81 -4.72
N GLY A 391 15.23 -8.92 -4.77
CA GLY A 391 14.44 -9.34 -5.91
C GLY A 391 15.10 -10.47 -6.71
N TYR A 392 14.95 -10.46 -8.03
CA TYR A 392 15.49 -11.49 -8.91
C TYR A 392 17.00 -11.33 -9.13
N LYS A 393 17.73 -12.43 -9.22
CA LYS A 393 19.15 -12.40 -9.63
C LYS A 393 19.27 -12.04 -11.11
N ILE A 394 20.40 -11.43 -11.45
CA ILE A 394 20.77 -11.15 -12.86
C ILE A 394 20.77 -12.48 -13.63
N GLY A 395 20.21 -12.46 -14.84
CA GLY A 395 20.08 -13.64 -15.69
C GLY A 395 18.97 -14.60 -15.30
N THR A 396 18.00 -14.15 -14.48
CA THR A 396 16.80 -14.95 -14.20
C THR A 396 15.91 -15.03 -15.43
N GLU A 397 15.56 -16.25 -15.84
CA GLU A 397 14.69 -16.55 -16.97
C GLU A 397 13.52 -17.45 -16.54
N LEU A 398 12.35 -17.25 -17.15
CA LEU A 398 11.21 -18.13 -16.93
C LEU A 398 11.46 -19.53 -17.53
N PRO A 399 11.00 -20.62 -16.88
CA PRO A 399 10.25 -20.67 -15.62
C PRO A 399 11.11 -20.77 -14.35
N PHE A 400 12.42 -20.61 -14.45
CA PHE A 400 13.36 -20.81 -13.33
C PHE A 400 13.66 -19.46 -12.66
N LEU A 401 12.96 -19.19 -11.55
CA LEU A 401 13.13 -17.96 -10.79
C LEU A 401 14.30 -18.10 -9.78
N ASN A 402 15.30 -17.27 -9.94
CA ASN A 402 16.39 -17.11 -8.99
C ASN A 402 16.25 -15.80 -8.21
N TYR A 403 16.36 -15.87 -6.88
CA TYR A 403 16.22 -14.70 -6.00
C TYR A 403 17.53 -14.36 -5.30
N ILE A 404 17.72 -13.07 -5.02
CA ILE A 404 18.73 -12.61 -4.08
C ILE A 404 18.23 -12.97 -2.68
N GLN A 405 19.01 -13.77 -1.94
CA GLN A 405 18.71 -14.03 -0.54
C GLN A 405 18.91 -12.72 0.26
N ILE A 406 17.82 -12.17 0.76
CA ILE A 406 17.86 -11.00 1.64
C ILE A 406 17.88 -11.55 3.07
N THR A 407 19.05 -11.48 3.70
CA THR A 407 19.17 -11.60 5.16
C THR A 407 18.76 -10.25 5.74
N THR A 408 17.50 -10.14 6.15
CA THR A 408 16.97 -9.01 6.92
C THR A 408 17.01 -7.64 6.21
N LEU A 409 16.04 -7.39 5.33
CA LEU A 409 15.67 -6.03 4.92
C LEU A 409 14.14 -5.94 4.95
N ILE A 410 13.62 -5.48 6.07
CA ILE A 410 12.20 -5.16 6.22
C ILE A 410 12.02 -3.75 5.66
N PHE A 411 11.66 -3.65 4.39
CA PHE A 411 11.26 -2.40 3.77
C PHE A 411 9.76 -2.36 3.67
N MET A 412 9.12 -1.78 4.65
CA MET A 412 7.74 -1.33 4.47
C MET A 412 7.42 -0.24 5.47
N ASN A 413 6.79 0.79 5.01
CA ASN A 413 5.96 1.80 5.68
C ASN A 413 6.25 2.15 7.17
N CYS A 414 7.48 2.07 7.64
CA CYS A 414 7.86 2.67 8.91
C CYS A 414 8.02 4.18 8.69
N SER A 415 6.91 4.89 8.68
CA SER A 415 6.89 6.34 8.50
C SER A 415 7.30 7.12 9.74
N SER A 416 7.78 6.45 10.82
CA SER A 416 7.96 7.12 12.10
C SER A 416 9.09 6.59 12.99
N TYR A 417 10.05 5.80 12.48
CA TYR A 417 11.19 5.45 13.31
C TYR A 417 12.14 6.64 13.45
N ARG A 418 12.15 7.29 14.62
CA ARG A 418 13.28 8.07 15.13
C ARG A 418 14.02 7.20 16.14
N PRO A 419 15.35 6.96 16.01
CA PRO A 419 16.10 6.42 17.13
C PRO A 419 15.97 7.41 18.29
N MET A 420 15.59 6.90 19.48
CA MET A 420 15.66 7.71 20.69
C MET A 420 17.12 8.12 20.91
N PRO A 421 17.40 9.36 21.31
CA PRO A 421 18.73 9.73 21.75
C PRO A 421 19.14 8.84 22.92
N MET A 422 20.34 8.24 22.84
CA MET A 422 20.98 7.52 23.93
C MET A 422 21.23 8.46 25.10
#